data_78f3ba6de9b262b454b48cf2afa620df
#
_entry.id   78f3ba6de9b262b454b48cf2afa620df
#
_cell.length_a   1.000
_cell.length_b   1.000
_cell.length_c   1.000
_cell.angle_alpha   90.00
_cell.angle_beta   90.00
_cell.angle_gamma   90.00
#
_symmetry.space_group_name_H-M   'P 1'
#
loop_
_entity.id
_entity.type
_entity.pdbx_description
1 polymer ?
#
loop_
_entity_poly.entity_id
_entity_poly.type
_entity_poly.pdbx_seq_one_letter_code
_entity_poly.pdbx_strand_id
1 'polypeptide(L)'
;MNSNREGSATMMTKMKTRALVTAGLLLAAPLAAHAQDDVIASVAQASVTQADIAGVLKAVNAEGRERLAADPAALEQVVRATLAQKAVLAEAKSKGWEKDAQVQAAIEQARRDIVARSYLASVSAPPADYPSDAEIQSAYEQNRTALTTPRALHVAQIYLAVPSNADAATLEAARKRAADLANRARSGDFAALARANSQDAASAANGGDLGFVPDSLMLPAVRQAADALKPGQVSAPVRTPSGFHVVKLIDVRAAAPRPLADVKEQLRTMLRAQRTQQNARTYLANLAANAPINEDALKKALAAAR
;
A
#
# COMPACT_ATOMS: atom_id res chain seq x y z
N MET A 1 -47.34 73.42 36.34
CA MET A 1 -46.74 73.91 37.63
C MET A 1 -45.24 73.89 37.43
N ASN A 2 -44.76 75.05 37.22
CA ASN A 2 -43.68 75.73 37.91
C ASN A 2 -42.34 75.05 37.75
N SER A 3 -41.29 75.65 37.34
CA SER A 3 -40.88 77.02 37.20
C SER A 3 -39.33 76.95 37.20
N ASN A 4 -38.74 77.56 36.19
CA ASN A 4 -37.74 78.70 36.36
C ASN A 4 -36.41 78.36 37.05
N ARG A 5 -35.27 78.83 36.68
CA ARG A 5 -34.78 80.04 36.00
C ARG A 5 -33.23 79.93 35.95
N GLU A 6 -32.62 80.24 34.88
CA GLU A 6 -31.87 81.40 34.64
C GLU A 6 -30.52 81.61 35.43
N GLY A 7 -29.53 81.90 34.67
CA GLY A 7 -28.55 82.94 34.93
C GLY A 7 -27.16 82.57 34.33
N SER A 8 -26.82 82.97 33.18
CA SER A 8 -26.25 84.21 32.68
C SER A 8 -24.91 84.61 33.40
N ALA A 9 -23.94 84.75 32.62
CA ALA A 9 -23.08 85.86 32.27
C ALA A 9 -21.57 85.49 32.17
N THR A 10 -21.07 85.54 30.98
CA THR A 10 -20.07 86.46 30.42
C THR A 10 -18.86 86.76 31.31
N MET A 11 -17.64 86.40 30.84
CA MET A 11 -16.67 87.47 30.49
C MET A 11 -15.39 86.89 29.81
N MET A 12 -15.06 87.49 28.72
CA MET A 12 -13.82 87.45 27.93
C MET A 12 -12.57 87.61 28.76
N THR A 13 -11.48 86.96 28.39
CA THR A 13 -10.20 87.68 28.12
C THR A 13 -9.15 86.73 27.46
N LYS A 14 -8.78 87.05 26.30
CA LYS A 14 -7.50 87.06 25.52
C LYS A 14 -6.31 86.25 25.94
N MET A 15 -5.81 85.55 24.88
CA MET A 15 -4.42 85.44 24.39
C MET A 15 -3.42 84.63 25.22
N LYS A 16 -2.84 83.57 24.60
CA LYS A 16 -1.54 83.63 23.86
C LYS A 16 -1.15 82.22 23.35
N THR A 17 -0.76 82.19 22.10
CA THR A 17 -0.04 81.12 21.38
C THR A 17 1.10 80.50 22.18
N ARG A 18 1.14 79.09 22.07
CA ARG A 18 2.42 78.38 21.96
C ARG A 18 2.16 76.99 21.35
N ALA A 19 2.76 76.81 20.22
CA ALA A 19 2.87 75.52 19.55
C ALA A 19 3.67 74.55 20.42
N LEU A 20 3.14 73.33 20.59
CA LEU A 20 3.94 72.20 21.05
C LEU A 20 3.61 71.03 20.10
N VAL A 21 4.62 70.73 19.28
CA VAL A 21 4.74 69.52 18.47
C VAL A 21 4.83 68.35 19.44
N THR A 22 3.80 67.54 19.51
CA THR A 22 3.87 66.19 20.11
C THR A 22 4.03 65.20 19.02
N ALA A 23 5.24 64.65 18.91
CA ALA A 23 5.61 63.52 18.12
C ALA A 23 4.73 62.30 18.54
N GLY A 24 3.83 61.90 17.69
CA GLY A 24 3.11 60.62 17.81
C GLY A 24 4.09 59.50 17.55
N LEU A 25 4.47 58.78 18.57
CA LEU A 25 5.24 57.54 18.49
C LEU A 25 4.32 56.47 17.91
N LEU A 26 4.44 56.21 16.60
CA LEU A 26 3.89 55.01 15.96
C LEU A 26 4.67 53.80 16.51
N LEU A 27 4.09 53.09 17.46
CA LEU A 27 4.47 51.73 17.78
C LEU A 27 4.07 50.86 16.61
N ALA A 28 4.92 50.72 15.61
CA ALA A 28 4.84 49.65 14.64
C ALA A 28 5.20 48.36 15.39
N ALA A 29 4.19 47.53 15.64
CA ALA A 29 4.39 46.18 16.14
C ALA A 29 5.16 45.35 15.10
N PRO A 30 6.26 44.71 15.47
CA PRO A 30 6.93 43.75 14.57
C PRO A 30 6.21 42.42 14.67
N LEU A 31 5.13 42.22 13.93
CA LEU A 31 4.41 40.95 13.84
C LEU A 31 4.44 40.33 12.44
N ALA A 32 5.22 40.87 11.51
CA ALA A 32 5.27 40.37 10.15
C ALA A 32 6.57 39.63 9.76
N ALA A 33 7.58 39.60 10.64
CA ALA A 33 8.89 39.04 10.25
C ALA A 33 9.00 37.51 10.33
N HIS A 34 8.16 36.81 11.10
CA HIS A 34 8.23 35.34 11.24
C HIS A 34 7.45 34.57 10.20
N ALA A 35 6.54 35.21 9.45
CA ALA A 35 5.74 34.55 8.43
C ALA A 35 6.46 34.39 7.08
N GLN A 36 7.57 35.10 6.86
CA GLN A 36 8.29 35.09 5.59
C GLN A 36 9.39 34.03 5.54
N ASP A 37 9.94 33.64 6.66
CA ASP A 37 11.00 32.63 6.77
C ASP A 37 10.46 31.19 6.57
N ASP A 38 9.14 30.98 6.71
CA ASP A 38 8.50 29.67 6.55
C ASP A 38 8.03 29.38 5.12
N VAL A 39 8.04 30.37 4.21
CA VAL A 39 7.59 30.20 2.82
C VAL A 39 8.69 29.63 1.96
N ILE A 40 8.44 28.45 1.39
CA ILE A 40 9.37 27.75 0.49
C ILE A 40 9.21 28.22 -0.96
N ALA A 41 7.97 28.40 -1.40
CA ALA A 41 7.64 28.84 -2.76
C ALA A 41 6.31 29.59 -2.79
N SER A 42 6.14 30.51 -3.75
CA SER A 42 4.89 31.23 -3.94
C SER A 42 4.60 31.51 -5.41
N VAL A 43 3.32 31.57 -5.78
CA VAL A 43 2.81 32.04 -7.07
C VAL A 43 1.46 32.73 -6.88
N ALA A 44 1.31 33.94 -7.39
CA ALA A 44 0.11 34.75 -7.21
C ALA A 44 -0.32 34.84 -5.73
N GLN A 45 -1.49 34.30 -5.38
CA GLN A 45 -2.03 34.31 -4.01
C GLN A 45 -1.75 32.98 -3.25
N ALA A 46 -1.04 32.04 -3.86
CA ALA A 46 -0.72 30.75 -3.26
C ALA A 46 0.72 30.71 -2.79
N SER A 47 0.96 30.14 -1.62
CA SER A 47 2.29 29.89 -1.08
C SER A 47 2.36 28.50 -0.46
N VAL A 48 3.54 27.90 -0.55
CA VAL A 48 3.89 26.63 0.11
C VAL A 48 4.84 26.95 1.25
N THR A 49 4.48 26.52 2.44
CA THR A 49 5.25 26.71 3.67
C THR A 49 5.98 25.43 4.06
N GLN A 50 6.91 25.54 5.02
CA GLN A 50 7.56 24.39 5.65
C GLN A 50 6.52 23.43 6.26
N ALA A 51 5.46 23.97 6.88
CA ALA A 51 4.38 23.17 7.47
C ALA A 51 3.61 22.35 6.42
N ASP A 52 3.37 22.90 5.22
CA ASP A 52 2.73 22.18 4.13
C ASP A 52 3.57 20.98 3.70
N ILE A 53 4.85 21.18 3.48
CA ILE A 53 5.76 20.10 3.06
C ILE A 53 5.96 19.09 4.19
N ALA A 54 6.07 19.52 5.43
CA ALA A 54 6.09 18.60 6.57
C ALA A 54 4.82 17.75 6.65
N GLY A 55 3.65 18.30 6.31
CA GLY A 55 2.38 17.58 6.20
C GLY A 55 2.42 16.49 5.11
N VAL A 56 2.90 16.84 3.92
CA VAL A 56 3.07 15.90 2.80
C VAL A 56 4.04 14.78 3.19
N LEU A 57 5.19 15.12 3.78
CA LEU A 57 6.21 14.14 4.16
C LEU A 57 5.74 13.20 5.28
N LYS A 58 4.85 13.64 6.19
CA LYS A 58 4.25 12.75 7.20
C LYS A 58 3.41 11.62 6.58
N ALA A 59 2.79 11.85 5.42
CA ALA A 59 2.01 10.84 4.72
C ALA A 59 2.88 9.81 3.97
N VAL A 60 4.18 10.09 3.80
CA VAL A 60 5.14 9.21 3.14
C VAL A 60 5.79 8.28 4.18
N ASN A 61 6.00 7.00 3.85
CA ASN A 61 6.70 6.05 4.72
C ASN A 61 8.18 6.43 4.92
N ALA A 62 8.86 5.83 5.89
CA ALA A 62 10.24 6.18 6.26
C ALA A 62 11.20 6.07 5.06
N GLU A 63 11.16 4.96 4.33
CA GLU A 63 12.00 4.71 3.15
C GLU A 63 11.76 5.75 2.03
N GLY A 64 10.49 6.12 1.80
CA GLY A 64 10.15 7.17 0.83
C GLY A 64 10.67 8.55 1.25
N ARG A 65 10.64 8.87 2.54
CA ARG A 65 11.23 10.12 3.07
C ARG A 65 12.75 10.17 2.88
N GLU A 66 13.44 9.06 3.15
CA GLU A 66 14.89 8.96 2.94
C GLU A 66 15.26 9.15 1.46
N ARG A 67 14.51 8.54 0.54
CA ARG A 67 14.70 8.75 -0.90
C ARG A 67 14.50 10.19 -1.33
N LEU A 68 13.43 10.84 -0.84
CA LEU A 68 13.19 12.26 -1.12
C LEU A 68 14.26 13.17 -0.52
N ALA A 69 14.80 12.84 0.65
CA ALA A 69 15.90 13.59 1.26
C ALA A 69 17.21 13.47 0.48
N ALA A 70 17.42 12.33 -0.18
CA ALA A 70 18.60 12.07 -1.01
C ALA A 70 18.49 12.63 -2.44
N ASP A 71 17.29 13.04 -2.88
CA ASP A 71 17.03 13.56 -4.24
C ASP A 71 16.38 14.96 -4.18
N PRO A 72 17.20 16.03 -4.20
CA PRO A 72 16.70 17.40 -4.20
C PRO A 72 15.75 17.73 -5.35
N ALA A 73 15.93 17.12 -6.53
CA ALA A 73 15.07 17.36 -7.68
C ALA A 73 13.67 16.77 -7.46
N ALA A 74 13.59 15.58 -6.88
CA ALA A 74 12.31 14.97 -6.50
C ALA A 74 11.60 15.79 -5.42
N LEU A 75 12.33 16.31 -4.43
CA LEU A 75 11.77 17.19 -3.40
C LEU A 75 11.23 18.49 -4.01
N GLU A 76 11.97 19.11 -4.95
CA GLU A 76 11.51 20.30 -5.67
C GLU A 76 10.22 20.01 -6.45
N GLN A 77 10.08 18.84 -7.08
CA GLN A 77 8.83 18.46 -7.75
C GLN A 77 7.66 18.35 -6.78
N VAL A 78 7.87 17.83 -5.56
CA VAL A 78 6.84 17.80 -4.51
C VAL A 78 6.40 19.23 -4.15
N VAL A 79 7.34 20.16 -3.99
CA VAL A 79 7.04 21.58 -3.70
C VAL A 79 6.23 22.19 -4.85
N ARG A 80 6.64 21.99 -6.12
CA ARG A 80 5.94 22.52 -7.29
C ARG A 80 4.53 21.94 -7.42
N ALA A 81 4.35 20.66 -7.21
CA ALA A 81 3.04 20.01 -7.24
C ALA A 81 2.11 20.56 -6.14
N THR A 82 2.63 20.73 -4.92
CA THR A 82 1.89 21.31 -3.80
C THR A 82 1.49 22.77 -4.10
N LEU A 83 2.41 23.55 -4.66
CA LEU A 83 2.15 24.94 -5.04
C LEU A 83 1.08 25.04 -6.13
N ALA A 84 1.17 24.19 -7.16
CA ALA A 84 0.17 24.14 -8.24
C ALA A 84 -1.22 23.80 -7.69
N GLN A 85 -1.32 22.81 -6.82
CA GLN A 85 -2.59 22.45 -6.17
C GLN A 85 -3.16 23.62 -5.35
N LYS A 86 -2.34 24.30 -4.55
CA LYS A 86 -2.78 25.48 -3.76
C LYS A 86 -3.20 26.64 -4.67
N ALA A 87 -2.50 26.86 -5.78
CA ALA A 87 -2.86 27.89 -6.77
C ALA A 87 -4.23 27.62 -7.42
N VAL A 88 -4.49 26.38 -7.82
CA VAL A 88 -5.80 25.97 -8.35
C VAL A 88 -6.91 26.20 -7.32
N LEU A 89 -6.68 25.82 -6.06
CA LEU A 89 -7.66 26.04 -4.99
C LEU A 89 -7.90 27.52 -4.73
N ALA A 90 -6.85 28.35 -4.75
CA ALA A 90 -6.99 29.81 -4.58
C ALA A 90 -7.79 30.43 -5.75
N GLU A 91 -7.53 30.00 -6.98
CA GLU A 91 -8.27 30.44 -8.16
C GLU A 91 -9.74 29.99 -8.09
N ALA A 92 -10.00 28.72 -7.78
CA ALA A 92 -11.35 28.20 -7.61
C ALA A 92 -12.14 29.00 -6.57
N LYS A 93 -11.51 29.29 -5.42
CA LYS A 93 -12.09 30.11 -4.36
C LYS A 93 -12.39 31.54 -4.83
N SER A 94 -11.47 32.17 -5.55
CA SER A 94 -11.66 33.53 -6.09
C SER A 94 -12.83 33.60 -7.08
N LYS A 95 -13.07 32.53 -7.81
CA LYS A 95 -14.21 32.36 -8.75
C LYS A 95 -15.49 31.91 -8.07
N GLY A 96 -15.49 31.70 -6.75
CA GLY A 96 -16.66 31.22 -6.02
C GLY A 96 -17.06 29.78 -6.35
N TRP A 97 -16.16 28.96 -6.91
CA TRP A 97 -16.40 27.58 -7.34
C TRP A 97 -16.91 26.68 -6.20
N GLU A 98 -16.49 26.99 -4.97
CA GLU A 98 -17.00 26.31 -3.76
C GLU A 98 -18.50 26.48 -3.54
N LYS A 99 -19.14 27.49 -4.17
CA LYS A 99 -20.59 27.78 -4.07
C LYS A 99 -21.42 27.08 -5.16
N ASP A 100 -20.76 26.42 -6.09
CA ASP A 100 -21.45 25.63 -7.12
C ASP A 100 -22.26 24.51 -6.46
N ALA A 101 -23.50 24.34 -6.92
CA ALA A 101 -24.48 23.43 -6.32
C ALA A 101 -23.99 21.95 -6.37
N GLN A 102 -23.30 21.54 -7.44
CA GLN A 102 -22.77 20.19 -7.58
C GLN A 102 -21.58 19.98 -6.64
N VAL A 103 -20.70 20.99 -6.51
CA VAL A 103 -19.56 20.96 -5.59
C VAL A 103 -20.05 20.88 -4.15
N GLN A 104 -21.03 21.70 -3.77
CA GLN A 104 -21.62 21.64 -2.42
C GLN A 104 -22.27 20.28 -2.13
N ALA A 105 -23.02 19.73 -3.07
CA ALA A 105 -23.60 18.40 -2.92
C ALA A 105 -22.53 17.32 -2.74
N ALA A 106 -21.44 17.40 -3.50
CA ALA A 106 -20.31 16.46 -3.37
C ALA A 106 -19.57 16.58 -2.03
N ILE A 107 -19.37 17.83 -1.54
CA ILE A 107 -18.77 18.09 -0.23
C ILE A 107 -19.64 17.51 0.88
N GLU A 108 -20.95 17.75 0.86
CA GLU A 108 -21.88 17.24 1.86
C GLU A 108 -21.97 15.71 1.83
N GLN A 109 -21.93 15.11 0.64
CA GLN A 109 -21.86 13.65 0.52
C GLN A 109 -20.56 13.11 1.11
N ALA A 110 -19.41 13.67 0.74
CA ALA A 110 -18.11 13.28 1.26
C ALA A 110 -18.04 13.44 2.80
N ARG A 111 -18.61 14.53 3.34
CA ARG A 111 -18.70 14.75 4.79
C ARG A 111 -19.49 13.63 5.49
N ARG A 112 -20.69 13.30 4.97
CA ARG A 112 -21.50 12.21 5.50
C ARG A 112 -20.75 10.88 5.47
N ASP A 113 -20.08 10.56 4.37
CA ASP A 113 -19.35 9.32 4.20
C ASP A 113 -18.15 9.22 5.15
N ILE A 114 -17.44 10.32 5.37
CA ILE A 114 -16.30 10.38 6.31
C ILE A 114 -16.80 10.19 7.74
N VAL A 115 -17.85 10.90 8.14
CA VAL A 115 -18.43 10.80 9.50
C VAL A 115 -18.94 9.38 9.74
N ALA A 116 -19.72 8.81 8.81
CA ALA A 116 -20.27 7.47 8.95
C ALA A 116 -19.16 6.41 9.05
N ARG A 117 -18.15 6.47 8.17
CA ARG A 117 -17.02 5.53 8.20
C ARG A 117 -16.18 5.67 9.47
N SER A 118 -15.86 6.90 9.86
CA SER A 118 -15.06 7.17 11.05
C SER A 118 -15.76 6.68 12.31
N TYR A 119 -17.04 6.97 12.44
CA TYR A 119 -17.85 6.51 13.58
C TYR A 119 -17.98 4.99 13.60
N LEU A 120 -18.35 4.39 12.46
CA LEU A 120 -18.46 2.93 12.35
C LEU A 120 -17.14 2.23 12.69
N ALA A 121 -16.01 2.74 12.21
CA ALA A 121 -14.69 2.21 12.56
C ALA A 121 -14.43 2.27 14.07
N SER A 122 -14.81 3.37 14.72
CA SER A 122 -14.64 3.55 16.17
C SER A 122 -15.49 2.55 16.98
N VAL A 123 -16.79 2.43 16.67
CA VAL A 123 -17.70 1.54 17.42
C VAL A 123 -17.50 0.06 17.10
N SER A 124 -16.82 -0.25 16.02
CA SER A 124 -16.52 -1.63 15.58
C SER A 124 -15.15 -2.11 16.03
N ALA A 125 -14.30 -1.24 16.55
CA ALA A 125 -12.96 -1.60 16.99
C ALA A 125 -13.04 -2.64 18.13
N PRO A 126 -12.29 -3.75 18.02
CA PRO A 126 -12.19 -4.69 19.13
C PRO A 126 -11.40 -4.07 20.29
N PRO A 127 -11.53 -4.59 21.52
CA PRO A 127 -10.74 -4.15 22.67
C PRO A 127 -9.23 -4.14 22.38
N ALA A 128 -8.48 -3.31 23.10
CA ALA A 128 -7.05 -3.14 22.85
C ALA A 128 -6.25 -4.44 23.08
N ASP A 129 -6.70 -5.23 24.05
CA ASP A 129 -6.11 -6.53 24.46
C ASP A 129 -6.58 -7.73 23.61
N TYR A 130 -7.52 -7.51 22.67
CA TYR A 130 -7.94 -8.55 21.73
C TYR A 130 -6.96 -8.63 20.54
N PRO A 131 -6.68 -9.83 20.01
CA PRO A 131 -6.99 -11.13 20.59
C PRO A 131 -6.03 -11.49 21.73
N SER A 132 -6.53 -12.31 22.66
CA SER A 132 -5.70 -12.97 23.67
C SER A 132 -4.74 -13.99 23.04
N ASP A 133 -3.70 -14.37 23.77
CA ASP A 133 -2.77 -15.41 23.31
C ASP A 133 -3.47 -16.76 23.11
N ALA A 134 -4.50 -17.07 23.90
CA ALA A 134 -5.31 -18.28 23.72
C ALA A 134 -6.12 -18.27 22.42
N GLU A 135 -6.68 -17.12 22.04
CA GLU A 135 -7.39 -16.96 20.76
C GLU A 135 -6.43 -17.06 19.56
N ILE A 136 -5.22 -16.52 19.68
CA ILE A 136 -4.17 -16.65 18.66
C ILE A 136 -3.75 -18.12 18.52
N GLN A 137 -3.53 -18.83 19.63
CA GLN A 137 -3.20 -20.25 19.61
C GLN A 137 -4.30 -21.07 18.95
N SER A 138 -5.57 -20.83 19.32
CA SER A 138 -6.73 -21.49 18.71
C SER A 138 -6.81 -21.24 17.20
N ALA A 139 -6.61 -19.99 16.77
CA ALA A 139 -6.59 -19.65 15.36
C ALA A 139 -5.44 -20.32 14.61
N TYR A 140 -4.27 -20.43 15.23
CA TYR A 140 -3.12 -21.15 14.68
C TYR A 140 -3.46 -22.63 14.43
N GLU A 141 -4.02 -23.33 15.42
CA GLU A 141 -4.39 -24.73 15.27
C GLU A 141 -5.47 -24.95 14.19
N GLN A 142 -6.48 -24.09 14.15
CA GLN A 142 -7.53 -24.15 13.12
C GLN A 142 -7.01 -23.89 11.71
N ASN A 143 -5.95 -23.10 11.57
CA ASN A 143 -5.38 -22.74 10.27
C ASN A 143 -4.05 -23.45 9.96
N ARG A 144 -3.70 -24.49 10.73
CA ARG A 144 -2.39 -25.14 10.67
C ARG A 144 -1.99 -25.57 9.26
N THR A 145 -2.94 -26.12 8.49
CA THR A 145 -2.71 -26.53 7.11
C THR A 145 -2.34 -25.34 6.22
N ALA A 146 -3.07 -24.23 6.33
CA ALA A 146 -2.81 -23.01 5.56
C ALA A 146 -1.50 -22.31 5.98
N LEU A 147 -1.06 -22.53 7.23
CA LEU A 147 0.18 -21.99 7.78
C LEU A 147 1.37 -22.95 7.61
N THR A 148 1.19 -24.04 6.84
CA THR A 148 2.25 -25.01 6.56
C THR A 148 3.08 -24.54 5.36
N THR A 149 4.40 -24.46 5.54
CA THR A 149 5.31 -24.30 4.41
C THR A 149 5.22 -25.55 3.54
N PRO A 150 4.95 -25.45 2.24
CA PRO A 150 4.83 -26.61 1.39
C PRO A 150 6.17 -27.36 1.28
N ARG A 151 6.10 -28.65 0.98
CA ARG A 151 7.26 -29.43 0.58
C ARG A 151 7.93 -28.77 -0.63
N ALA A 152 9.26 -28.71 -0.61
CA ALA A 152 10.06 -28.18 -1.71
C ALA A 152 11.28 -29.08 -1.97
N LEU A 153 11.61 -29.21 -3.25
CA LEU A 153 12.75 -29.96 -3.72
C LEU A 153 13.83 -28.97 -4.16
N HIS A 154 15.07 -29.13 -3.64
CA HIS A 154 16.22 -28.44 -4.19
C HIS A 154 16.71 -29.24 -5.37
N VAL A 155 16.53 -28.72 -6.56
CA VAL A 155 16.89 -29.40 -7.79
C VAL A 155 17.78 -28.55 -8.68
N ALA A 156 18.63 -29.26 -9.44
CA ALA A 156 19.30 -28.66 -10.60
C ALA A 156 18.83 -29.37 -11.86
N GLN A 157 18.80 -28.65 -12.99
CA GLN A 157 18.37 -29.20 -14.28
C GLN A 157 19.33 -28.90 -15.43
N ILE A 158 19.40 -29.82 -16.38
CA ILE A 158 19.86 -29.59 -17.74
C ILE A 158 18.63 -29.65 -18.63
N TYR A 159 18.30 -28.55 -19.29
CA TYR A 159 17.15 -28.47 -20.17
C TYR A 159 17.59 -28.42 -21.63
N LEU A 160 16.98 -29.27 -22.47
CA LEU A 160 17.14 -29.30 -23.91
C LEU A 160 15.78 -28.99 -24.56
N ALA A 161 15.68 -27.82 -25.16
CA ALA A 161 14.46 -27.40 -25.85
C ALA A 161 14.20 -28.27 -27.09
N VAL A 162 12.94 -28.59 -27.30
CA VAL A 162 12.46 -29.26 -28.50
C VAL A 162 11.23 -28.51 -28.98
N PRO A 163 11.20 -27.95 -30.20
CA PRO A 163 10.01 -27.32 -30.75
C PRO A 163 8.81 -28.25 -30.74
N SER A 164 7.63 -27.72 -30.51
CA SER A 164 6.39 -28.52 -30.47
C SER A 164 6.06 -29.18 -31.81
N ASN A 165 6.53 -28.64 -32.92
CA ASN A 165 6.38 -29.13 -34.28
C ASN A 165 7.62 -29.90 -34.78
N ALA A 166 8.53 -30.31 -33.89
CA ALA A 166 9.71 -31.09 -34.26
C ALA A 166 9.33 -32.43 -34.91
N ASP A 167 10.04 -32.79 -35.94
CA ASP A 167 9.90 -34.10 -36.57
C ASP A 167 10.46 -35.24 -35.69
N ALA A 168 10.18 -36.48 -36.06
CA ALA A 168 10.60 -37.64 -35.30
C ALA A 168 12.14 -37.76 -35.19
N ALA A 169 12.87 -37.34 -36.20
CA ALA A 169 14.33 -37.42 -36.23
C ALA A 169 14.95 -36.40 -35.25
N THR A 170 14.44 -35.17 -35.22
CA THR A 170 14.85 -34.10 -34.27
C THR A 170 14.52 -34.51 -32.83
N LEU A 171 13.33 -35.07 -32.59
CA LEU A 171 12.94 -35.57 -31.28
C LEU A 171 13.85 -36.69 -30.78
N GLU A 172 14.16 -37.66 -31.63
CA GLU A 172 15.04 -38.77 -31.28
C GLU A 172 16.51 -38.31 -31.05
N ALA A 173 17.01 -37.39 -31.84
CA ALA A 173 18.32 -36.78 -31.61
C ALA A 173 18.40 -36.06 -30.26
N ALA A 174 17.38 -35.28 -29.91
CA ALA A 174 17.29 -34.60 -28.62
C ALA A 174 17.19 -35.64 -27.46
N ARG A 175 16.43 -36.71 -27.62
CA ARG A 175 16.33 -37.80 -26.64
C ARG A 175 17.70 -38.44 -26.40
N LYS A 176 18.43 -38.80 -27.46
CA LYS A 176 19.78 -39.39 -27.38
C LYS A 176 20.75 -38.44 -26.68
N ARG A 177 20.74 -37.15 -27.03
CA ARG A 177 21.57 -36.15 -26.38
C ARG A 177 21.23 -36.01 -24.89
N ALA A 178 19.97 -36.00 -24.52
CA ALA A 178 19.54 -35.96 -23.13
C ALA A 178 19.98 -37.21 -22.36
N ALA A 179 19.94 -38.40 -23.00
CA ALA A 179 20.40 -39.64 -22.40
C ALA A 179 21.92 -39.66 -22.19
N ASP A 180 22.70 -39.17 -23.16
CA ASP A 180 24.14 -39.01 -22.99
C ASP A 180 24.47 -38.08 -21.81
N LEU A 181 23.84 -36.88 -21.76
CA LEU A 181 24.03 -35.96 -20.68
C LEU A 181 23.62 -36.55 -19.31
N ALA A 182 22.51 -37.28 -19.24
CA ALA A 182 22.10 -37.96 -18.02
C ALA A 182 23.14 -38.98 -17.54
N ASN A 183 23.69 -39.78 -18.46
CA ASN A 183 24.71 -40.78 -18.13
C ASN A 183 26.00 -40.09 -17.62
N ARG A 184 26.46 -39.07 -18.29
CA ARG A 184 27.65 -38.29 -17.89
C ARG A 184 27.46 -37.57 -16.57
N ALA A 185 26.25 -37.06 -16.33
CA ALA A 185 25.89 -36.32 -15.12
C ALA A 185 25.83 -37.19 -13.88
N ARG A 186 25.62 -38.52 -14.01
CA ARG A 186 25.59 -39.45 -12.87
C ARG A 186 26.92 -39.63 -12.17
N SER A 187 28.03 -39.52 -12.91
CA SER A 187 29.40 -39.74 -12.39
C SER A 187 30.28 -38.48 -12.52
N GLY A 188 29.84 -37.46 -13.26
CA GLY A 188 30.60 -36.27 -13.55
C GLY A 188 30.09 -35.02 -12.83
N ASP A 189 30.68 -33.87 -13.19
CA ASP A 189 30.25 -32.58 -12.71
C ASP A 189 28.96 -32.12 -13.42
N PHE A 190 27.83 -32.27 -12.73
CA PHE A 190 26.52 -31.86 -13.22
C PHE A 190 26.50 -30.36 -13.56
N ALA A 191 27.08 -29.52 -12.70
CA ALA A 191 27.05 -28.07 -12.87
C ALA A 191 27.84 -27.64 -14.11
N ALA A 192 28.99 -28.25 -14.39
CA ALA A 192 29.76 -28.00 -15.59
C ALA A 192 28.99 -28.44 -16.86
N LEU A 193 28.30 -29.60 -16.80
CA LEU A 193 27.46 -30.09 -17.91
C LEU A 193 26.27 -29.15 -18.13
N ALA A 194 25.63 -28.65 -17.08
CA ALA A 194 24.54 -27.71 -17.20
C ALA A 194 24.97 -26.40 -17.84
N ARG A 195 26.08 -25.82 -17.38
CA ARG A 195 26.62 -24.57 -17.98
C ARG A 195 26.93 -24.72 -19.48
N ALA A 196 27.45 -25.89 -19.86
CA ALA A 196 27.86 -26.13 -21.25
C ALA A 196 26.71 -26.52 -22.18
N ASN A 197 25.63 -27.09 -21.68
CA ASN A 197 24.62 -27.74 -22.50
C ASN A 197 23.18 -27.34 -22.24
N SER A 198 22.85 -26.76 -21.07
CA SER A 198 21.49 -26.39 -20.72
C SER A 198 21.02 -25.18 -21.51
N GLN A 199 19.82 -25.26 -22.04
CA GLN A 199 19.13 -24.17 -22.74
C GLN A 199 18.15 -23.41 -21.80
N ASP A 200 18.19 -23.71 -20.51
CA ASP A 200 17.48 -22.91 -19.50
C ASP A 200 18.33 -21.70 -19.13
N ALA A 201 18.06 -20.55 -19.76
CA ALA A 201 18.80 -19.32 -19.55
C ALA A 201 18.80 -18.83 -18.09
N ALA A 202 17.78 -19.19 -17.31
CA ALA A 202 17.65 -18.75 -15.92
C ALA A 202 18.63 -19.46 -14.98
N SER A 203 18.89 -20.76 -15.21
CA SER A 203 19.72 -21.59 -14.33
C SER A 203 21.04 -22.06 -14.91
N ALA A 204 21.21 -22.08 -16.23
CA ALA A 204 22.39 -22.62 -16.88
C ALA A 204 23.71 -22.01 -16.34
N ALA A 205 23.80 -20.70 -16.22
CA ALA A 205 24.96 -20.00 -15.70
C ALA A 205 25.33 -20.41 -14.26
N ASN A 206 24.31 -20.78 -13.46
CA ASN A 206 24.46 -21.24 -12.09
C ASN A 206 24.59 -22.78 -11.98
N GLY A 207 25.00 -23.45 -13.07
CA GLY A 207 25.16 -24.90 -13.08
C GLY A 207 23.84 -25.66 -13.07
N GLY A 208 22.75 -25.03 -13.53
CA GLY A 208 21.41 -25.59 -13.58
C GLY A 208 20.65 -25.54 -12.25
N ASP A 209 21.22 -24.95 -11.20
CA ASP A 209 20.62 -24.87 -9.86
C ASP A 209 19.38 -23.97 -9.88
N LEU A 210 18.22 -24.52 -9.44
CA LEU A 210 16.94 -23.84 -9.31
C LEU A 210 16.60 -23.49 -7.86
N GLY A 211 17.44 -23.87 -6.90
CA GLY A 211 17.14 -23.75 -5.49
C GLY A 211 15.97 -24.66 -5.05
N PHE A 212 15.35 -24.31 -3.91
CA PHE A 212 14.18 -25.01 -3.43
C PHE A 212 12.93 -24.59 -4.20
N VAL A 213 12.40 -25.50 -5.01
CA VAL A 213 11.17 -25.33 -5.78
C VAL A 213 10.02 -26.04 -5.08
N PRO A 214 8.93 -25.35 -4.71
CA PRO A 214 7.74 -26.01 -4.18
C PRO A 214 7.16 -27.02 -5.16
N ASP A 215 6.69 -28.16 -4.64
CA ASP A 215 6.07 -29.24 -5.45
C ASP A 215 4.99 -28.73 -6.41
N SER A 216 4.20 -27.74 -5.97
CA SER A 216 3.11 -27.16 -6.74
C SER A 216 3.56 -26.32 -7.96
N LEU A 217 4.82 -25.89 -7.97
CA LEU A 217 5.39 -25.10 -9.07
C LEU A 217 6.19 -25.93 -10.06
N MET A 218 6.40 -27.22 -9.78
CA MET A 218 7.13 -28.12 -10.69
C MET A 218 6.22 -28.67 -11.78
N LEU A 219 6.78 -28.84 -12.97
CA LEU A 219 6.10 -29.59 -14.03
C LEU A 219 5.83 -31.03 -13.53
N PRO A 220 4.63 -31.59 -13.71
CA PRO A 220 4.27 -32.89 -13.13
C PRO A 220 5.25 -34.02 -13.46
N ALA A 221 5.72 -34.10 -14.71
CA ALA A 221 6.70 -35.12 -15.12
C ALA A 221 8.06 -34.92 -14.45
N VAL A 222 8.50 -33.67 -14.30
CA VAL A 222 9.77 -33.33 -13.63
C VAL A 222 9.69 -33.65 -12.15
N ARG A 223 8.57 -33.28 -11.49
CA ARG A 223 8.32 -33.63 -10.09
C ARG A 223 8.32 -35.13 -9.87
N GLN A 224 7.59 -35.88 -10.67
CA GLN A 224 7.53 -37.35 -10.57
C GLN A 224 8.94 -37.99 -10.69
N ALA A 225 9.76 -37.49 -11.62
CA ALA A 225 11.13 -37.93 -11.76
C ALA A 225 12.00 -37.59 -10.57
N ALA A 226 11.88 -36.36 -10.03
CA ALA A 226 12.61 -35.91 -8.86
C ALA A 226 12.20 -36.68 -7.60
N ASP A 227 10.91 -37.00 -7.42
CA ASP A 227 10.38 -37.80 -6.31
C ASP A 227 10.95 -39.24 -6.24
N ALA A 228 11.36 -39.78 -7.39
CA ALA A 228 11.97 -41.10 -7.48
C ALA A 228 13.49 -41.09 -7.11
N LEU A 229 14.07 -39.91 -6.91
CA LEU A 229 15.52 -39.77 -6.63
C LEU A 229 15.78 -39.65 -5.13
N LYS A 230 16.98 -40.07 -4.74
CA LYS A 230 17.59 -39.71 -3.45
C LYS A 230 18.49 -38.47 -3.66
N PRO A 231 18.72 -37.67 -2.61
CA PRO A 231 19.69 -36.57 -2.69
C PRO A 231 21.01 -36.99 -3.31
N GLY A 232 21.51 -36.21 -4.26
CA GLY A 232 22.72 -36.48 -5.05
C GLY A 232 22.45 -37.25 -6.36
N GLN A 233 21.33 -37.91 -6.53
CA GLN A 233 21.02 -38.70 -7.73
C GLN A 233 20.53 -37.84 -8.90
N VAL A 234 20.76 -38.38 -10.11
CA VAL A 234 20.37 -37.78 -11.39
C VAL A 234 19.35 -38.68 -12.11
N SER A 235 18.30 -38.06 -12.61
CA SER A 235 17.21 -38.75 -13.32
C SER A 235 17.65 -39.34 -14.69
N ALA A 236 16.82 -40.20 -15.25
CA ALA A 236 16.77 -40.39 -16.68
C ALA A 236 16.22 -39.11 -17.35
N PRO A 237 16.34 -38.97 -18.69
CA PRO A 237 15.73 -37.86 -19.40
C PRO A 237 14.22 -37.85 -19.21
N VAL A 238 13.66 -36.71 -18.82
CA VAL A 238 12.24 -36.48 -18.60
C VAL A 238 11.69 -35.69 -19.76
N ARG A 239 10.70 -36.28 -20.48
CA ARG A 239 10.06 -35.59 -21.59
C ARG A 239 8.95 -34.66 -21.08
N THR A 240 8.94 -33.44 -21.58
CA THR A 240 7.84 -32.46 -21.39
C THR A 240 7.41 -31.91 -22.76
N PRO A 241 6.30 -31.21 -22.89
CA PRO A 241 5.91 -30.58 -24.15
C PRO A 241 6.99 -29.64 -24.74
N SER A 242 7.82 -29.00 -23.90
CA SER A 242 8.83 -28.04 -24.32
C SER A 242 10.21 -28.65 -24.61
N GLY A 243 10.45 -29.92 -24.24
CA GLY A 243 11.77 -30.54 -24.44
C GLY A 243 12.07 -31.69 -23.48
N PHE A 244 13.37 -31.89 -23.23
CA PHE A 244 13.88 -32.88 -22.29
C PHE A 244 14.55 -32.21 -21.11
N HIS A 245 14.34 -32.76 -19.92
CA HIS A 245 14.96 -32.33 -18.67
C HIS A 245 15.79 -33.52 -18.11
N VAL A 246 17.00 -33.23 -17.70
CA VAL A 246 17.81 -34.12 -16.82
C VAL A 246 17.88 -33.43 -15.47
N VAL A 247 17.35 -34.06 -14.43
CA VAL A 247 17.16 -33.46 -13.12
C VAL A 247 18.11 -34.11 -12.11
N LYS A 248 18.78 -33.31 -11.32
CA LYS A 248 19.51 -33.76 -10.13
C LYS A 248 18.75 -33.29 -8.89
N LEU A 249 18.43 -34.24 -8.00
CA LEU A 249 17.92 -33.89 -6.68
C LEU A 249 19.10 -33.55 -5.77
N ILE A 250 19.10 -32.36 -5.19
CA ILE A 250 20.15 -31.90 -4.28
C ILE A 250 19.70 -32.12 -2.83
N ASP A 251 18.51 -31.68 -2.48
CA ASP A 251 17.95 -31.80 -1.13
C ASP A 251 16.42 -31.82 -1.16
N VAL A 252 15.81 -32.21 -0.03
CA VAL A 252 14.35 -32.24 0.16
C VAL A 252 13.99 -31.52 1.45
N ARG A 253 13.20 -30.46 1.33
CA ARG A 253 12.59 -29.81 2.47
C ARG A 253 11.17 -30.34 2.65
N ALA A 254 10.92 -31.03 3.74
CA ALA A 254 9.60 -31.52 4.08
C ALA A 254 8.61 -30.37 4.32
N ALA A 255 7.34 -30.61 4.07
CA ALA A 255 6.29 -29.71 4.52
C ALA A 255 6.32 -29.62 6.05
N ALA A 256 6.31 -28.41 6.60
CA ALA A 256 6.33 -28.16 8.03
C ALA A 256 5.42 -27.00 8.41
N PRO A 257 4.66 -27.11 9.50
CA PRO A 257 3.92 -25.96 10.05
C PRO A 257 4.90 -24.84 10.39
N ARG A 258 4.59 -23.63 10.01
CA ARG A 258 5.36 -22.44 10.42
C ARG A 258 5.23 -22.30 11.95
N PRO A 259 6.30 -22.00 12.68
CA PRO A 259 6.22 -21.77 14.11
C PRO A 259 5.20 -20.66 14.43
N LEU A 260 4.46 -20.81 15.55
CA LEU A 260 3.51 -19.78 15.97
C LEU A 260 4.16 -18.40 16.12
N ALA A 261 5.41 -18.36 16.62
CA ALA A 261 6.16 -17.12 16.78
C ALA A 261 6.28 -16.33 15.46
N ASP A 262 6.47 -17.03 14.33
CA ASP A 262 6.66 -16.41 13.01
C ASP A 262 5.37 -15.87 12.39
N VAL A 263 4.21 -16.35 12.87
CA VAL A 263 2.88 -16.01 12.32
C VAL A 263 2.00 -15.28 13.32
N LYS A 264 2.45 -15.11 14.56
CA LYS A 264 1.66 -14.54 15.66
C LYS A 264 1.09 -13.16 15.31
N GLU A 265 1.88 -12.26 14.78
CA GLU A 265 1.44 -10.92 14.40
C GLU A 265 0.52 -10.91 13.17
N GLN A 266 0.77 -11.82 12.23
CA GLN A 266 -0.14 -12.03 11.09
C GLN A 266 -1.52 -12.50 11.57
N LEU A 267 -1.55 -13.48 12.47
CA LEU A 267 -2.80 -13.97 13.05
C LEU A 267 -3.50 -12.89 13.88
N ARG A 268 -2.77 -12.13 14.70
CA ARG A 268 -3.32 -11.00 15.46
C ARG A 268 -4.02 -10.00 14.55
N THR A 269 -3.36 -9.59 13.49
CA THR A 269 -3.90 -8.64 12.51
C THR A 269 -5.15 -9.19 11.84
N MET A 270 -5.12 -10.45 11.41
CA MET A 270 -6.25 -11.12 10.78
C MET A 270 -7.45 -11.20 11.73
N LEU A 271 -7.25 -11.64 12.97
CA LEU A 271 -8.31 -11.77 13.97
C LEU A 271 -8.92 -10.39 14.31
N ARG A 272 -8.09 -9.36 14.47
CA ARG A 272 -8.60 -7.99 14.71
C ARG A 272 -9.45 -7.48 13.55
N ALA A 273 -9.00 -7.67 12.32
CA ALA A 273 -9.75 -7.29 11.13
C ALA A 273 -11.09 -8.04 11.03
N GLN A 274 -11.07 -9.35 11.28
CA GLN A 274 -12.26 -10.18 11.28
C GLN A 274 -13.26 -9.76 12.38
N ARG A 275 -12.78 -9.50 13.59
CA ARG A 275 -13.62 -9.01 14.70
C ARG A 275 -14.20 -7.64 14.38
N THR A 276 -13.40 -6.71 13.86
CA THR A 276 -13.89 -5.39 13.42
C THR A 276 -15.02 -5.52 12.42
N GLN A 277 -14.85 -6.38 11.40
CA GLN A 277 -15.87 -6.61 10.38
C GLN A 277 -17.15 -7.24 11.00
N GLN A 278 -16.99 -8.18 11.90
CA GLN A 278 -18.12 -8.81 12.61
C GLN A 278 -18.87 -7.78 13.45
N ASN A 279 -18.17 -6.98 14.25
CA ASN A 279 -18.75 -5.93 15.08
C ASN A 279 -19.51 -4.91 14.22
N ALA A 280 -18.91 -4.47 13.09
CA ALA A 280 -19.56 -3.55 12.16
C ALA A 280 -20.86 -4.11 11.60
N ARG A 281 -20.86 -5.37 11.16
CA ARG A 281 -22.08 -6.05 10.66
C ARG A 281 -23.16 -6.13 11.73
N THR A 282 -22.79 -6.55 12.94
CA THR A 282 -23.72 -6.65 14.07
C THR A 282 -24.28 -5.29 14.45
N TYR A 283 -23.42 -4.27 14.51
CA TYR A 283 -23.84 -2.90 14.82
C TYR A 283 -24.85 -2.38 13.79
N LEU A 284 -24.57 -2.50 12.50
CA LEU A 284 -25.46 -2.06 11.42
C LEU A 284 -26.77 -2.85 11.39
N ALA A 285 -26.70 -4.16 11.61
CA ALA A 285 -27.89 -5.00 11.70
C ALA A 285 -28.80 -4.55 12.85
N ASN A 286 -28.25 -4.28 14.04
CA ASN A 286 -29.00 -3.82 15.19
C ASN A 286 -29.63 -2.45 14.99
N LEU A 287 -28.93 -1.52 14.30
CA LEU A 287 -29.50 -0.20 13.98
C LEU A 287 -30.72 -0.28 13.06
N ALA A 288 -30.72 -1.24 12.13
CA ALA A 288 -31.79 -1.36 11.13
C ALA A 288 -32.87 -2.40 11.48
N ALA A 289 -32.67 -3.22 12.53
CA ALA A 289 -33.49 -4.41 12.80
C ALA A 289 -35.00 -4.13 12.94
N ASN A 290 -35.37 -2.96 13.46
CA ASN A 290 -36.76 -2.61 13.75
C ASN A 290 -37.27 -1.44 12.91
N ALA A 291 -36.55 -1.06 11.85
CA ALA A 291 -36.98 0.04 10.99
C ALA A 291 -38.17 -0.38 10.11
N PRO A 292 -39.37 0.24 10.24
CA PRO A 292 -40.49 -0.06 9.37
C PRO A 292 -40.21 0.42 7.94
N ILE A 293 -40.40 -0.46 6.97
CA ILE A 293 -40.26 -0.13 5.56
C ILE A 293 -41.61 0.23 4.98
N ASN A 294 -41.75 1.42 4.42
CA ASN A 294 -42.94 1.85 3.68
C ASN A 294 -42.85 1.30 2.24
N GLU A 295 -43.50 0.15 2.03
CA GLU A 295 -43.49 -0.54 0.73
C GLU A 295 -44.12 0.28 -0.42
N ASP A 296 -45.15 1.08 -0.13
CA ASP A 296 -45.79 1.91 -1.15
C ASP A 296 -44.91 3.06 -1.61
N ALA A 297 -44.18 3.68 -0.67
CA ALA A 297 -43.17 4.68 -1.02
C ALA A 297 -42.03 4.06 -1.82
N LEU A 298 -41.58 2.84 -1.48
CA LEU A 298 -40.56 2.10 -2.24
C LEU A 298 -41.03 1.79 -3.67
N LYS A 299 -42.28 1.33 -3.86
CA LYS A 299 -42.83 1.08 -5.20
C LYS A 299 -42.90 2.36 -6.05
N LYS A 300 -43.32 3.49 -5.44
CA LYS A 300 -43.33 4.80 -6.13
C LYS A 300 -41.93 5.24 -6.53
N ALA A 301 -40.93 5.07 -5.65
CA ALA A 301 -39.55 5.43 -5.98
C ALA A 301 -38.98 4.58 -7.13
N LEU A 302 -39.25 3.27 -7.15
CA LEU A 302 -38.88 2.39 -8.25
C LEU A 302 -39.54 2.75 -9.58
N ALA A 303 -40.81 3.20 -9.54
CA ALA A 303 -41.53 3.64 -10.75
C ALA A 303 -40.99 4.96 -11.32
N ALA A 304 -40.53 5.87 -10.46
CA ALA A 304 -39.95 7.16 -10.85
C ALA A 304 -38.49 7.03 -11.38
N ALA A 305 -37.81 5.93 -11.15
CA ALA A 305 -36.44 5.64 -11.62
C ALA A 305 -36.40 4.92 -12.99
N ARG A 306 -37.56 4.58 -13.55
CA ARG A 306 -37.72 3.96 -14.88
C ARG A 306 -38.10 5.03 -15.92
#